data_d431c771d68b092e71c536e5ea607cd8
#
_entry.id   d431c771d68b092e71c536e5ea607cd8
#
_cell.length_a   1.000
_cell.length_b   1.000
_cell.length_c   1.000
_cell.angle_alpha   90.00
_cell.angle_beta   90.00
_cell.angle_gamma   90.00
#
_symmetry.space_group_name_H-M   'P 1'
#
loop_
_entity.id
_entity.type
_entity.pdbx_description
1 polymer ?
#
loop_
_entity_poly.entity_id
_entity_poly.type
_entity_poly.pdbx_seq_one_letter_code
_entity_poly.pdbx_strand_id
1 'polypeptide(L)'
;SFIFSRVGLAGCDMGACAILPRIIGQGRAAELLFSGRNMSGEEAERWGFFNQLHETDKLLKEAQEMAAKLAAGPNFAHGITKTMLNQEWSMSIEQAIESEAQAQAICMQTQDFTRAYEAFVKKEKPVFEEN
;
A
#
# COMPACT_ATOMS: atom_id res chain seq x y z
N SER A 1 -17.62 -6.77 5.78
CA SER A 1 -18.19 -5.73 4.88
C SER A 1 -17.77 -4.36 5.34
N PHE A 2 -17.74 -3.40 4.44
CA PHE A 2 -17.38 -2.02 4.67
C PHE A 2 -18.47 -1.09 4.11
N ILE A 3 -18.71 0.06 4.77
CA ILE A 3 -19.69 1.05 4.35
C ILE A 3 -19.06 2.45 4.44
N PHE A 4 -19.24 3.24 3.40
CA PHE A 4 -18.89 4.67 3.40
C PHE A 4 -20.06 5.52 3.90
N SER A 5 -19.75 6.74 4.36
CA SER A 5 -20.78 7.68 4.78
C SER A 5 -21.82 7.90 3.67
N ARG A 6 -23.07 7.71 4.02
CA ARG A 6 -24.18 7.87 3.05
C ARG A 6 -24.35 9.35 2.67
N VAL A 7 -24.55 9.58 1.40
CA VAL A 7 -24.83 10.95 0.87
C VAL A 7 -26.00 11.61 1.63
N GLY A 8 -27.02 10.84 1.98
CA GLY A 8 -28.19 11.36 2.73
C GLY A 8 -27.89 11.75 4.18
N LEU A 9 -26.74 11.37 4.75
CA LEU A 9 -26.34 11.73 6.12
C LEU A 9 -25.34 12.89 6.14
N ALA A 10 -24.26 12.79 5.38
CA ALA A 10 -23.17 13.73 5.45
C ALA A 10 -22.68 14.23 4.09
N GLY A 11 -22.93 13.47 3.02
CA GLY A 11 -22.27 13.69 1.73
C GLY A 11 -20.74 13.60 1.89
N CYS A 12 -19.99 13.24 0.89
CA CYS A 12 -18.52 13.20 0.88
C CYS A 12 -17.90 12.59 2.15
N ASP A 13 -17.46 11.38 2.11
CA ASP A 13 -16.66 10.79 3.19
C ASP A 13 -15.22 11.33 3.10
N MET A 14 -14.61 11.69 4.24
CA MET A 14 -13.33 12.41 4.29
C MET A 14 -12.22 11.70 3.53
N GLY A 15 -11.91 12.18 2.33
CA GLY A 15 -10.93 11.62 1.42
C GLY A 15 -11.45 10.53 0.48
N ALA A 16 -12.61 9.93 0.74
CA ALA A 16 -13.12 8.82 -0.08
C ALA A 16 -13.33 9.23 -1.54
N CYS A 17 -13.84 10.43 -1.81
CA CYS A 17 -14.02 10.92 -3.17
C CYS A 17 -12.71 11.06 -3.96
N ALA A 18 -11.59 11.28 -3.30
CA ALA A 18 -10.28 11.39 -3.92
C ALA A 18 -9.56 10.04 -3.99
N ILE A 19 -9.60 9.25 -2.91
CA ILE A 19 -8.79 8.05 -2.73
C ILE A 19 -9.46 6.83 -3.35
N LEU A 20 -10.75 6.64 -3.09
CA LEU A 20 -11.45 5.42 -3.48
C LEU A 20 -11.43 5.16 -5.00
N PRO A 21 -11.67 6.17 -5.88
CA PRO A 21 -11.59 5.97 -7.33
C PRO A 21 -10.21 5.53 -7.82
N ARG A 22 -9.15 5.93 -7.12
CA ARG A 22 -7.77 5.53 -7.44
C ARG A 22 -7.47 4.08 -7.10
N ILE A 23 -8.23 3.50 -6.19
CA ILE A 23 -8.08 2.10 -5.77
C ILE A 23 -8.99 1.19 -6.58
N ILE A 24 -10.29 1.49 -6.67
CA ILE A 24 -11.31 0.59 -7.25
C ILE A 24 -11.91 1.08 -8.58
N GLY A 25 -11.50 2.25 -9.03
CA GLY A 25 -12.02 2.89 -10.24
C GLY A 25 -13.26 3.77 -10.00
N GLN A 26 -13.45 4.78 -10.85
CA GLN A 26 -14.46 5.84 -10.68
C GLN A 26 -15.88 5.29 -10.62
N GLY A 27 -16.24 4.32 -11.46
CA GLY A 27 -17.61 3.79 -11.53
C GLY A 27 -18.02 3.08 -10.24
N ARG A 28 -17.14 2.21 -9.72
CA ARG A 28 -17.39 1.48 -8.46
C ARG A 28 -17.41 2.42 -7.25
N ALA A 29 -16.51 3.39 -7.23
CA ALA A 29 -16.49 4.42 -6.19
C ALA A 29 -17.78 5.24 -6.18
N ALA A 30 -18.25 5.69 -7.34
CA ALA A 30 -19.49 6.42 -7.47
C ALA A 30 -20.71 5.59 -7.01
N GLU A 31 -20.78 4.31 -7.41
CA GLU A 31 -21.85 3.41 -6.97
C GLU A 31 -21.90 3.31 -5.44
N LEU A 32 -20.76 3.05 -4.78
CA LEU A 32 -20.69 2.93 -3.32
C LEU A 32 -21.05 4.23 -2.61
N LEU A 33 -20.48 5.35 -3.05
CA LEU A 33 -20.66 6.65 -2.41
C LEU A 33 -22.09 7.18 -2.58
N PHE A 34 -22.71 7.00 -3.75
CA PHE A 34 -24.08 7.46 -3.99
C PHE A 34 -25.13 6.57 -3.34
N SER A 35 -24.95 5.24 -3.40
CA SER A 35 -25.92 4.31 -2.84
C SER A 35 -25.79 4.15 -1.32
N GLY A 36 -24.57 4.32 -0.79
CA GLY A 36 -24.25 4.01 0.61
C GLY A 36 -24.48 2.55 0.97
N ARG A 37 -24.43 1.65 -0.03
CA ARG A 37 -24.54 0.20 0.21
C ARG A 37 -23.27 -0.34 0.84
N ASN A 38 -23.41 -1.48 1.50
CA ASN A 38 -22.23 -2.22 1.98
C ASN A 38 -21.45 -2.81 0.81
N MET A 39 -20.12 -2.83 0.93
CA MET A 39 -19.21 -3.61 0.13
C MET A 39 -18.82 -4.87 0.90
N SER A 40 -18.99 -6.06 0.32
CA SER A 40 -18.58 -7.31 0.97
C SER A 40 -17.05 -7.48 0.94
N GLY A 41 -16.53 -8.42 1.74
CA GLY A 41 -15.11 -8.76 1.73
C GLY A 41 -14.65 -9.29 0.37
N GLU A 42 -15.43 -10.18 -0.24
CA GLU A 42 -15.16 -10.79 -1.54
C GLU A 42 -15.20 -9.74 -2.67
N GLU A 43 -16.15 -8.80 -2.57
CA GLU A 43 -16.23 -7.69 -3.53
C GLU A 43 -15.02 -6.76 -3.40
N ALA A 44 -14.63 -6.44 -2.17
CA ALA A 44 -13.48 -5.58 -1.87
C ALA A 44 -12.15 -6.20 -2.33
N GLU A 45 -11.96 -7.52 -2.14
CA GLU A 45 -10.77 -8.21 -2.66
C GLU A 45 -10.77 -8.22 -4.20
N ARG A 46 -11.88 -8.61 -4.82
CA ARG A 46 -12.01 -8.63 -6.29
C ARG A 46 -11.78 -7.26 -6.94
N TRP A 47 -12.09 -6.18 -6.23
CA TRP A 47 -11.90 -4.82 -6.70
C TRP A 47 -10.55 -4.21 -6.34
N GLY A 48 -9.71 -4.92 -5.60
CA GLY A 48 -8.40 -4.45 -5.17
C GLY A 48 -8.43 -3.46 -4.01
N PHE A 49 -9.55 -3.37 -3.29
CA PHE A 49 -9.64 -2.57 -2.05
C PHE A 49 -8.95 -3.28 -0.88
N PHE A 50 -9.13 -4.60 -0.78
CA PHE A 50 -8.34 -5.45 0.11
C PHE A 50 -7.32 -6.26 -0.70
N ASN A 51 -6.12 -6.40 -0.16
CA ASN A 51 -5.07 -7.19 -0.79
C ASN A 51 -5.38 -8.69 -0.75
N GLN A 52 -5.99 -9.14 0.34
CA GLN A 52 -6.34 -10.55 0.59
C GLN A 52 -7.57 -10.64 1.48
N LEU A 53 -8.34 -11.71 1.29
CA LEU A 53 -9.47 -12.06 2.12
C LEU A 53 -9.14 -13.35 2.89
N HIS A 54 -9.39 -13.34 4.18
CA HIS A 54 -9.15 -14.50 5.06
C HIS A 54 -10.38 -14.80 5.89
N GLU A 55 -10.51 -16.06 6.31
CA GLU A 55 -11.49 -16.45 7.32
C GLU A 55 -11.21 -15.70 8.63
N THR A 56 -12.27 -15.40 9.38
CA THR A 56 -12.19 -14.52 10.56
C THR A 56 -11.22 -15.06 11.62
N ASP A 57 -11.16 -16.37 11.80
CA ASP A 57 -10.26 -17.04 12.76
C ASP A 57 -8.77 -17.02 12.32
N LYS A 58 -8.50 -16.84 11.04
CA LYS A 58 -7.15 -16.79 10.47
C LYS A 58 -6.62 -15.36 10.26
N LEU A 59 -7.52 -14.37 10.16
CA LEU A 59 -7.18 -13.00 9.77
C LEU A 59 -6.04 -12.41 10.60
N LEU A 60 -6.10 -12.52 11.94
CA LEU A 60 -5.09 -11.94 12.81
C LEU A 60 -3.72 -12.59 12.58
N LYS A 61 -3.68 -13.92 12.46
CA LYS A 61 -2.44 -14.66 12.23
C LYS A 61 -1.80 -14.25 10.90
N GLU A 62 -2.57 -14.23 9.82
CA GLU A 62 -2.08 -13.86 8.48
C GLU A 62 -1.58 -12.41 8.44
N ALA A 63 -2.30 -11.50 9.10
CA ALA A 63 -1.89 -10.10 9.21
C ALA A 63 -0.57 -9.96 9.99
N GLN A 64 -0.42 -10.70 11.12
CA GLN A 64 0.81 -10.69 11.90
C GLN A 64 1.99 -11.29 11.13
N GLU A 65 1.78 -12.36 10.37
CA GLU A 65 2.83 -12.96 9.53
C GLU A 65 3.28 -12.01 8.42
N MET A 66 2.36 -11.28 7.78
CA MET A 66 2.70 -10.26 6.80
C MET A 66 3.47 -9.10 7.45
N ALA A 67 3.02 -8.61 8.61
CA ALA A 67 3.69 -7.56 9.34
C ALA A 67 5.11 -7.97 9.77
N ALA A 68 5.29 -9.20 10.24
CA ALA A 68 6.60 -9.74 10.61
C ALA A 68 7.55 -9.84 9.40
N LYS A 69 7.05 -10.25 8.23
CA LYS A 69 7.83 -10.25 6.98
C LYS A 69 8.30 -8.83 6.59
N LEU A 70 7.41 -7.85 6.71
CA LEU A 70 7.76 -6.45 6.43
C LEU A 70 8.77 -5.92 7.45
N ALA A 71 8.55 -6.19 8.73
CA ALA A 71 9.45 -5.76 9.81
C ALA A 71 10.86 -6.37 9.69
N ALA A 72 10.98 -7.58 9.17
CA ALA A 72 12.27 -8.22 8.90
C ALA A 72 12.93 -7.76 7.58
N GLY A 73 12.31 -6.86 6.85
CA GLY A 73 12.82 -6.31 5.59
C GLY A 73 13.63 -5.03 5.78
N PRO A 74 14.05 -4.39 4.67
CA PRO A 74 14.82 -3.13 4.68
C PRO A 74 13.91 -1.95 5.05
N ASN A 75 13.69 -1.71 6.33
CA ASN A 75 12.68 -0.77 6.83
C ASN A 75 12.91 0.68 6.38
N PHE A 76 14.16 1.10 6.21
CA PHE A 76 14.45 2.40 5.63
C PHE A 76 13.90 2.52 4.20
N ALA A 77 14.16 1.53 3.34
CA ALA A 77 13.64 1.51 1.98
C ALA A 77 12.11 1.38 1.94
N HIS A 78 11.51 0.62 2.85
CA HIS A 78 10.03 0.57 3.01
C HIS A 78 9.46 1.96 3.35
N GLY A 79 10.10 2.71 4.25
CA GLY A 79 9.70 4.07 4.62
C GLY A 79 9.77 5.03 3.43
N ILE A 80 10.86 5.00 2.68
CA ILE A 80 11.03 5.80 1.46
C ILE A 80 9.98 5.43 0.41
N THR A 81 9.78 4.14 0.14
CA THR A 81 8.76 3.66 -0.80
C THR A 81 7.36 4.16 -0.42
N LYS A 82 7.01 4.07 0.87
CA LYS A 82 5.72 4.59 1.36
C LYS A 82 5.57 6.09 1.14
N THR A 83 6.64 6.84 1.33
CA THR A 83 6.66 8.28 1.08
C THR A 83 6.40 8.59 -0.40
N MET A 84 7.11 7.92 -1.31
CA MET A 84 6.94 8.09 -2.75
C MET A 84 5.52 7.74 -3.20
N LEU A 85 4.99 6.58 -2.81
CA LEU A 85 3.62 6.16 -3.12
C LEU A 85 2.56 7.20 -2.73
N ASN A 86 2.76 7.95 -1.64
CA ASN A 86 1.82 8.98 -1.22
C ASN A 86 2.03 10.33 -1.94
N GLN A 87 3.27 10.73 -2.20
CA GLN A 87 3.60 12.03 -2.79
C GLN A 87 3.32 12.07 -4.30
N GLU A 88 3.58 10.99 -5.01
CA GLU A 88 3.48 10.92 -6.46
C GLU A 88 2.05 11.06 -7.00
N TRP A 89 1.04 10.90 -6.16
CA TRP A 89 -0.36 11.12 -6.57
C TRP A 89 -0.66 12.54 -7.05
N SER A 90 0.19 13.51 -6.70
CA SER A 90 0.07 14.93 -7.10
C SER A 90 1.19 15.39 -8.04
N MET A 91 2.07 14.49 -8.47
CA MET A 91 3.20 14.80 -9.36
C MET A 91 2.86 14.49 -10.82
N SER A 92 3.57 15.13 -11.77
CA SER A 92 3.64 14.61 -13.13
C SER A 92 4.49 13.33 -13.14
N ILE A 93 4.35 12.53 -14.21
CA ILE A 93 5.13 11.28 -14.34
C ILE A 93 6.63 11.58 -14.34
N GLU A 94 7.06 12.64 -15.02
CA GLU A 94 8.46 13.05 -15.09
C GLU A 94 9.00 13.45 -13.72
N GLN A 95 8.21 14.20 -12.94
CA GLN A 95 8.56 14.55 -11.56
C GLN A 95 8.63 13.32 -10.64
N ALA A 96 7.71 12.37 -10.79
CA ALA A 96 7.71 11.14 -10.02
C ALA A 96 8.97 10.31 -10.31
N ILE A 97 9.30 10.09 -11.59
CA ILE A 97 10.50 9.35 -12.00
C ILE A 97 11.78 9.99 -11.44
N GLU A 98 11.91 11.31 -11.50
CA GLU A 98 13.07 12.02 -10.95
C GLU A 98 13.13 11.89 -9.41
N SER A 99 12.00 12.01 -8.73
CA SER A 99 11.91 11.83 -7.28
C SER A 99 12.27 10.41 -6.86
N GLU A 100 11.78 9.39 -7.57
CA GLU A 100 12.14 8.00 -7.33
C GLU A 100 13.61 7.72 -7.57
N ALA A 101 14.23 8.30 -8.63
CA ALA A 101 15.64 8.14 -8.90
C ALA A 101 16.51 8.67 -7.74
N GLN A 102 16.16 9.83 -7.19
CA GLN A 102 16.84 10.41 -6.03
C GLN A 102 16.63 9.56 -4.78
N ALA A 103 15.40 9.13 -4.51
CA ALA A 103 15.05 8.29 -3.39
C ALA A 103 15.77 6.93 -3.45
N GLN A 104 15.85 6.32 -4.64
CA GLN A 104 16.57 5.07 -4.87
C GLN A 104 18.07 5.26 -4.63
N ALA A 105 18.66 6.34 -5.11
CA ALA A 105 20.08 6.64 -4.87
C ALA A 105 20.39 6.73 -3.37
N ILE A 106 19.49 7.31 -2.56
CA ILE A 106 19.65 7.37 -1.10
C ILE A 106 19.59 5.95 -0.51
N CYS A 107 18.61 5.13 -0.92
CA CYS A 107 18.51 3.74 -0.44
C CYS A 107 19.75 2.91 -0.78
N MET A 108 20.35 3.14 -1.94
CA MET A 108 21.60 2.47 -2.37
C MET A 108 22.84 2.84 -1.55
N GLN A 109 22.78 3.90 -0.73
CA GLN A 109 23.87 4.28 0.19
C GLN A 109 23.79 3.54 1.54
N THR A 110 22.73 2.81 1.82
CA THR A 110 22.56 2.10 3.09
C THR A 110 23.40 0.82 3.15
N GLN A 111 23.78 0.41 4.35
CA GLN A 111 24.42 -0.89 4.58
C GLN A 111 23.47 -2.06 4.22
N ASP A 112 22.18 -1.88 4.40
CA ASP A 112 21.18 -2.88 4.03
C ASP A 112 21.14 -3.14 2.52
N PHE A 113 21.40 -2.14 1.69
CA PHE A 113 21.61 -2.35 0.25
C PHE A 113 22.82 -3.24 -0.03
N THR A 114 23.94 -2.99 0.64
CA THR A 114 25.17 -3.81 0.52
C THR A 114 24.90 -5.26 0.96
N ARG A 115 24.24 -5.46 2.10
CA ARG A 115 23.83 -6.81 2.58
C ARG A 115 22.93 -7.54 1.59
N ALA A 116 21.96 -6.82 1.02
CA ALA A 116 21.07 -7.38 0.01
C ALA A 116 21.83 -7.81 -1.26
N TYR A 117 22.75 -6.97 -1.74
CA TYR A 117 23.58 -7.27 -2.90
C TYR A 117 24.49 -8.48 -2.66
N GLU A 118 25.18 -8.53 -1.52
CA GLU A 118 26.04 -9.67 -1.16
C GLU A 118 25.25 -10.97 -1.03
N ALA A 119 24.09 -10.93 -0.37
CA ALA A 119 23.20 -12.09 -0.24
C ALA A 119 22.70 -12.57 -1.61
N PHE A 120 22.35 -11.64 -2.51
CA PHE A 120 21.97 -11.96 -3.89
C PHE A 120 23.08 -12.69 -4.65
N VAL A 121 24.33 -12.20 -4.57
CA VAL A 121 25.50 -12.83 -5.21
C VAL A 121 25.74 -14.25 -4.66
N LYS A 122 25.58 -14.43 -3.35
CA LYS A 122 25.75 -15.71 -2.64
C LYS A 122 24.55 -16.64 -2.78
N LYS A 123 23.43 -16.18 -3.35
CA LYS A 123 22.12 -16.88 -3.42
C LYS A 123 21.57 -17.23 -2.03
N GLU A 124 21.76 -16.34 -1.06
CA GLU A 124 21.28 -16.45 0.32
C GLU A 124 20.14 -15.45 0.57
N LYS A 125 19.45 -15.61 1.70
CA LYS A 125 18.48 -14.61 2.16
C LYS A 125 19.21 -13.46 2.83
N PRO A 126 18.92 -12.20 2.48
CA PRO A 126 19.52 -11.06 3.17
C PRO A 126 19.02 -10.95 4.61
N VAL A 127 19.88 -10.43 5.48
CA VAL A 127 19.54 -10.02 6.84
C VAL A 127 19.69 -8.50 6.89
N PHE A 128 18.64 -7.81 7.32
CA PHE A 128 18.60 -6.35 7.40
C PHE A 128 18.73 -5.89 8.85
N GLU A 129 19.41 -4.76 9.07
CA GLU A 129 19.74 -4.21 10.39
C GLU A 129 19.41 -2.72 10.51
N GLU A 130 18.59 -2.20 9.58
CA GLU A 130 18.06 -0.83 9.58
C GLU A 130 19.11 0.30 9.47
N ASN A 131 20.21 0.09 8.74
CA ASN A 131 21.29 1.07 8.61
C ASN A 131 21.92 1.12 7.20
#